data_933fb5467299ff11a5256ff4781bbb98
#
_entry.id   933fb5467299ff11a5256ff4781bbb98
#
_cell.length_a   1.000
_cell.length_b   1.000
_cell.length_c   1.000
_cell.angle_alpha   90.00
_cell.angle_beta   90.00
_cell.angle_gamma   90.00
#
_symmetry.space_group_name_H-M   'P 1'
#
loop_
_entity.id
_entity.type
_entity.pdbx_description
1 polymer ?
#
loop_
_entity_poly.entity_id
_entity_poly.type
_entity_poly.pdbx_seq_one_letter_code
_entity_poly.pdbx_strand_id
1 'polypeptide(L)'
;MGQYVTAFSVRINRAFFPSLFSLLPSPHYHHFCKNNMVVFPCCKINLGLKVVARRSDGYHDIETLFYPVPLNDNLEVVTASRLTTSYVLHETGIPLEGSGQHNLVVRVLETLRETYPQQIPPVEIWLHKRIPAGAGLGGGSSDAAFMMRLLNTQYDLGMNDEDIEYRLARLGADCAFFNRCKPAFATGIGDLLIPVNLSLAGWNLVLVKPDIHVSTREAFSMIVPQRADHPLLEALQRPVETWRETVSNDFEKSVFLHYPKIAAIKATLYDMGAVYASMSGSGSCVYALFHDRQPEVKDIFPDCFVYETRLRILP
;
A
#
# COMPACT_ATOMS: atom_id res chain seq x y z
N MET A 1 21.99 -34.93 -3.17
CA MET A 1 22.42 -33.59 -2.72
C MET A 1 21.14 -32.76 -2.56
N GLY A 2 20.65 -32.69 -1.30
CA GLY A 2 19.40 -32.01 -0.99
C GLY A 2 19.65 -30.55 -0.70
N GLN A 3 18.90 -29.66 -1.37
CA GLN A 3 18.84 -28.25 -1.00
C GLN A 3 17.76 -28.06 0.05
N TYR A 4 18.15 -27.61 1.21
CA TYR A 4 17.27 -27.22 2.31
C TYR A 4 16.56 -25.92 1.95
N VAL A 5 15.24 -25.99 1.76
CA VAL A 5 14.36 -24.83 1.78
C VAL A 5 14.08 -24.53 3.25
N THR A 6 14.67 -23.49 3.79
CA THR A 6 14.32 -22.96 5.11
C THR A 6 12.93 -22.34 5.05
N ALA A 7 11.95 -23.09 5.51
CA ALA A 7 10.60 -22.59 5.73
C ALA A 7 10.63 -21.58 6.89
N PHE A 8 10.34 -20.32 6.60
CA PHE A 8 10.00 -19.34 7.63
C PHE A 8 8.69 -19.76 8.28
N SER A 9 8.79 -20.31 9.48
CA SER A 9 7.63 -20.66 10.32
C SER A 9 7.05 -19.37 10.92
N VAL A 10 6.15 -18.72 10.20
CA VAL A 10 5.26 -17.75 10.81
C VAL A 10 4.25 -18.54 11.65
N ARG A 11 4.34 -18.47 12.97
CA ARG A 11 3.31 -18.99 13.86
C ARG A 11 2.07 -18.12 13.73
N ILE A 12 1.23 -18.40 12.74
CA ILE A 12 -0.11 -17.80 12.62
C ILE A 12 -0.98 -18.54 13.64
N ASN A 13 -1.54 -17.78 14.58
CA ASN A 13 -2.43 -18.36 15.58
C ASN A 13 -3.74 -18.79 14.90
N ARG A 14 -4.11 -20.05 15.06
CA ARG A 14 -5.30 -20.68 14.47
C ARG A 14 -6.61 -19.90 14.72
N ALA A 15 -6.67 -19.14 15.82
CA ALA A 15 -7.81 -18.31 16.18
C ALA A 15 -7.96 -17.04 15.30
N PHE A 16 -6.93 -16.64 14.55
CA PHE A 16 -6.95 -15.37 13.81
C PHE A 16 -7.27 -15.50 12.32
N PHE A 17 -7.11 -16.70 11.73
CA PHE A 17 -7.47 -16.94 10.32
C PHE A 17 -7.96 -18.39 10.16
N PRO A 18 -9.25 -18.63 10.34
CA PRO A 18 -9.80 -19.99 10.35
C PRO A 18 -9.54 -20.80 9.07
N SER A 19 -9.52 -20.15 7.90
CA SER A 19 -9.34 -20.81 6.61
C SER A 19 -7.87 -21.10 6.25
N LEU A 20 -6.91 -20.41 6.86
CA LEU A 20 -5.48 -20.58 6.56
C LEU A 20 -4.93 -21.96 6.99
N PHE A 21 -5.57 -22.62 7.96
CA PHE A 21 -5.13 -23.91 8.48
C PHE A 21 -5.72 -25.13 7.76
N SER A 22 -6.68 -24.93 6.87
CA SER A 22 -7.15 -26.00 5.98
C SER A 22 -6.25 -26.20 4.74
N LEU A 23 -5.20 -25.37 4.59
CA LEU A 23 -4.34 -25.27 3.41
C LEU A 23 -2.89 -25.70 3.69
N LEU A 24 -2.62 -26.83 4.36
CA LEU A 24 -1.29 -27.45 4.40
C LEU A 24 -1.21 -28.63 3.43
N PRO A 25 -0.02 -28.93 2.81
CA PRO A 25 0.28 -28.47 1.46
C PRO A 25 0.18 -29.59 0.44
N SER A 26 -0.48 -29.35 -0.63
CA SER A 26 -0.19 -30.07 -1.88
C SER A 26 0.15 -29.01 -2.96
N PRO A 27 1.12 -29.24 -3.84
CA PRO A 27 1.72 -28.22 -4.69
C PRO A 27 0.86 -27.75 -5.86
N HIS A 28 -0.37 -28.12 -5.94
CA HIS A 28 -1.30 -27.69 -6.98
C HIS A 28 -2.69 -27.51 -6.39
N TYR A 29 -3.29 -26.38 -6.67
CA TYR A 29 -4.69 -25.99 -6.55
C TYR A 29 -4.99 -24.88 -5.55
N HIS A 30 -5.36 -23.72 -6.12
CA HIS A 30 -6.29 -22.78 -5.54
C HIS A 30 -7.64 -23.50 -5.32
N HIS A 31 -7.82 -24.14 -4.19
CA HIS A 31 -9.13 -24.57 -3.76
C HIS A 31 -9.80 -23.38 -3.09
N PHE A 32 -10.50 -22.57 -3.88
CA PHE A 32 -11.46 -21.60 -3.36
C PHE A 32 -12.59 -22.38 -2.70
N CYS A 33 -12.55 -22.50 -1.38
CA CYS A 33 -13.78 -22.74 -0.64
C CYS A 33 -14.66 -21.52 -0.89
N LYS A 34 -15.77 -21.65 -1.58
CA LYS A 34 -16.70 -20.56 -1.96
C LYS A 34 -17.17 -19.67 -0.79
N ASN A 35 -16.89 -20.04 0.46
CA ASN A 35 -17.44 -19.39 1.64
C ASN A 35 -16.40 -18.60 2.48
N ASN A 36 -15.09 -18.77 2.26
CA ASN A 36 -14.06 -18.08 3.02
C ASN A 36 -12.88 -17.76 2.10
N MET A 37 -12.60 -16.49 1.91
CA MET A 37 -11.48 -16.04 1.07
C MET A 37 -10.50 -15.22 1.89
N VAL A 38 -9.21 -15.52 1.72
CA VAL A 38 -8.09 -14.73 2.27
C VAL A 38 -7.40 -14.02 1.11
N VAL A 39 -7.17 -12.72 1.29
CA VAL A 39 -6.40 -11.90 0.34
C VAL A 39 -5.27 -11.19 1.05
N PHE A 40 -4.29 -10.72 0.28
CA PHE A 40 -3.06 -10.12 0.79
C PHE A 40 -2.88 -8.72 0.20
N PRO A 41 -3.55 -7.70 0.77
CA PRO A 41 -3.43 -6.31 0.35
C PRO A 41 -1.98 -5.84 0.37
N CYS A 42 -1.41 -5.48 -0.79
CA CYS A 42 -0.04 -5.01 -0.90
C CYS A 42 0.06 -3.50 -0.61
N CYS A 43 1.23 -2.99 -0.24
CA CYS A 43 1.45 -1.56 -0.18
C CYS A 43 1.95 -0.97 -1.52
N LYS A 44 2.12 0.35 -1.57
CA LYS A 44 2.73 1.06 -2.71
C LYS A 44 3.80 2.02 -2.22
N ILE A 45 4.68 2.42 -3.10
CA ILE A 45 5.52 3.61 -2.97
C ILE A 45 5.20 4.60 -4.08
N ASN A 46 5.53 5.87 -3.84
CA ASN A 46 5.50 6.91 -4.87
C ASN A 46 6.90 7.07 -5.46
N LEU A 47 7.09 6.73 -6.72
CA LEU A 47 8.31 7.03 -7.46
C LEU A 47 8.21 8.45 -8.00
N GLY A 48 8.83 9.40 -7.28
CA GLY A 48 8.62 10.82 -7.47
C GLY A 48 7.20 11.28 -7.12
N LEU A 49 7.07 12.55 -6.79
CA LEU A 49 5.78 13.21 -6.61
C LEU A 49 5.94 14.70 -6.89
N LYS A 50 5.13 15.22 -7.81
CA LYS A 50 5.08 16.63 -8.16
C LYS A 50 3.72 17.19 -7.81
N VAL A 51 3.68 18.38 -7.19
CA VAL A 51 2.45 19.13 -6.94
C VAL A 51 2.38 20.25 -7.99
N VAL A 52 1.56 20.03 -9.01
CA VAL A 52 1.60 20.84 -10.24
C VAL A 52 0.64 22.04 -10.23
N ALA A 53 -0.47 21.96 -9.49
CA ALA A 53 -1.43 23.03 -9.36
C ALA A 53 -2.26 22.95 -8.09
N ARG A 54 -2.78 24.10 -7.65
CA ARG A 54 -3.84 24.17 -6.63
C ARG A 54 -5.19 24.37 -7.32
N ARG A 55 -6.17 23.55 -6.99
CA ARG A 55 -7.51 23.58 -7.56
C ARG A 55 -8.43 24.52 -6.80
N SER A 56 -9.50 24.94 -7.45
CA SER A 56 -10.54 25.80 -6.82
C SER A 56 -11.35 25.09 -5.73
N ASP A 57 -11.39 23.72 -5.75
CA ASP A 57 -12.06 22.89 -4.76
C ASP A 57 -11.21 22.66 -3.49
N GLY A 58 -10.00 23.24 -3.45
CA GLY A 58 -9.06 23.14 -2.33
C GLY A 58 -8.11 21.96 -2.41
N TYR A 59 -8.28 21.06 -3.36
CA TYR A 59 -7.33 19.98 -3.66
C TYR A 59 -6.15 20.49 -4.49
N HIS A 60 -5.19 19.57 -4.74
CA HIS A 60 -4.02 19.85 -5.57
C HIS A 60 -3.93 18.81 -6.67
N ASP A 61 -3.59 19.26 -7.88
CA ASP A 61 -3.21 18.36 -8.95
C ASP A 61 -1.77 17.88 -8.69
N ILE A 62 -1.58 16.58 -8.79
CA ILE A 62 -0.28 15.94 -8.60
C ILE A 62 0.11 15.10 -9.82
N GLU A 63 1.39 14.82 -9.92
CA GLU A 63 1.96 13.80 -10.81
C GLU A 63 2.84 12.87 -9.97
N THR A 64 2.59 11.58 -10.04
CA THR A 64 3.40 10.56 -9.34
C THR A 64 3.30 9.23 -10.08
N LEU A 65 4.27 8.33 -9.87
CA LEU A 65 4.11 6.94 -10.28
C LEU A 65 3.93 6.07 -9.04
N PHE A 66 2.79 5.38 -8.96
CA PHE A 66 2.56 4.36 -7.95
C PHE A 66 3.22 3.05 -8.36
N TYR A 67 4.01 2.49 -7.46
CA TYR A 67 4.66 1.20 -7.64
C TYR A 67 4.28 0.25 -6.50
N PRO A 68 3.70 -0.93 -6.79
CA PRO A 68 3.29 -1.87 -5.75
C PRO A 68 4.51 -2.56 -5.13
N VAL A 69 4.45 -2.78 -3.83
CA VAL A 69 5.53 -3.39 -3.04
C VAL A 69 4.97 -4.59 -2.27
N PRO A 70 5.66 -5.74 -2.20
CA PRO A 70 5.17 -6.97 -1.59
C PRO A 70 5.27 -6.99 -0.04
N LEU A 71 4.99 -5.86 0.60
CA LEU A 71 4.64 -5.78 2.02
C LEU A 71 3.13 -5.80 2.11
N ASN A 72 2.57 -6.86 2.69
CA ASN A 72 1.14 -7.12 2.63
C ASN A 72 0.52 -7.17 4.02
N ASP A 73 -0.69 -6.64 4.13
CA ASP A 73 -1.63 -7.00 5.19
C ASP A 73 -2.29 -8.35 4.87
N ASN A 74 -3.05 -8.90 5.79
CA ASN A 74 -3.86 -10.09 5.53
C ASN A 74 -5.32 -9.75 5.85
N LEU A 75 -6.20 -10.05 4.92
CA LEU A 75 -7.63 -9.80 5.05
C LEU A 75 -8.42 -11.06 4.73
N GLU A 76 -9.26 -11.49 5.66
CA GLU A 76 -10.19 -12.60 5.50
C GLU A 76 -11.62 -12.14 5.79
N VAL A 77 -12.57 -12.61 5.01
CA VAL A 77 -14.00 -12.43 5.26
C VAL A 77 -14.67 -13.78 5.36
N VAL A 78 -15.32 -14.02 6.50
CA VAL A 78 -16.03 -15.25 6.81
C VAL A 78 -17.54 -14.96 6.90
N THR A 79 -18.35 -15.71 6.15
CA THR A 79 -19.81 -15.65 6.30
C THR A 79 -20.23 -16.14 7.68
N ALA A 80 -20.97 -15.33 8.43
CA ALA A 80 -21.34 -15.60 9.81
C ALA A 80 -22.84 -15.37 10.05
N SER A 81 -23.68 -16.19 9.41
CA SER A 81 -25.14 -16.07 9.38
C SER A 81 -25.83 -16.10 10.76
N ARG A 82 -25.09 -16.47 11.82
CA ARG A 82 -25.59 -16.48 13.21
C ARG A 82 -25.35 -15.19 13.95
N LEU A 83 -24.64 -14.22 13.36
CA LEU A 83 -24.43 -12.92 13.99
C LEU A 83 -25.75 -12.15 14.08
N THR A 84 -25.95 -11.48 15.21
CA THR A 84 -27.05 -10.53 15.42
C THR A 84 -26.73 -9.14 14.87
N THR A 85 -25.45 -8.87 14.60
CA THR A 85 -24.95 -7.64 13.96
C THR A 85 -24.65 -7.90 12.48
N SER A 86 -24.55 -6.83 11.71
CA SER A 86 -24.21 -6.93 10.30
C SER A 86 -22.78 -7.41 10.07
N TYR A 87 -21.87 -7.09 10.95
CA TYR A 87 -20.48 -7.54 10.92
C TYR A 87 -19.84 -7.56 12.32
N VAL A 88 -18.70 -8.26 12.40
CA VAL A 88 -17.71 -8.14 13.48
C VAL A 88 -16.34 -7.93 12.82
N LEU A 89 -15.58 -6.95 13.28
CA LEU A 89 -14.22 -6.67 12.81
C LEU A 89 -13.22 -7.11 13.88
N HIS A 90 -12.30 -7.99 13.50
CA HIS A 90 -11.16 -8.44 14.31
C HIS A 90 -9.88 -7.85 13.75
N GLU A 91 -9.26 -6.93 14.47
CA GLU A 91 -8.01 -6.27 14.09
C GLU A 91 -6.85 -6.79 14.92
N THR A 92 -5.73 -7.06 14.27
CA THR A 92 -4.48 -7.53 14.88
C THR A 92 -3.26 -6.95 14.16
N GLY A 93 -2.06 -7.17 14.70
CA GLY A 93 -0.81 -6.66 14.12
C GLY A 93 -0.50 -5.24 14.57
N ILE A 94 -0.09 -4.37 13.65
CA ILE A 94 0.22 -2.96 13.96
C ILE A 94 -1.07 -2.24 14.33
N PRO A 95 -1.14 -1.60 15.53
CA PRO A 95 -2.34 -0.89 15.95
C PRO A 95 -2.74 0.23 14.99
N LEU A 96 -4.02 0.36 14.71
CA LEU A 96 -4.58 1.48 13.97
C LEU A 96 -5.20 2.48 14.97
N GLU A 97 -4.76 3.73 14.94
CA GLU A 97 -5.40 4.78 15.69
C GLU A 97 -6.80 5.08 15.12
N GLY A 98 -7.84 5.09 15.95
CA GLY A 98 -9.21 5.40 15.52
C GLY A 98 -9.90 4.30 14.72
N SER A 99 -9.53 3.03 14.92
CA SER A 99 -10.15 1.86 14.29
C SER A 99 -11.66 1.75 14.57
N GLY A 100 -12.34 0.85 13.88
CA GLY A 100 -13.78 0.62 14.00
C GLY A 100 -14.58 1.20 12.82
N GLN A 101 -15.65 1.96 13.07
CA GLN A 101 -16.54 2.46 12.01
C GLN A 101 -15.85 3.33 10.93
N HIS A 102 -14.68 3.89 11.22
CA HIS A 102 -13.88 4.67 10.24
C HIS A 102 -12.95 3.81 9.39
N ASN A 103 -12.82 2.50 9.68
CA ASN A 103 -11.99 1.62 8.88
C ASN A 103 -12.56 1.46 7.46
N LEU A 104 -11.71 1.66 6.45
CA LEU A 104 -12.14 1.63 5.05
C LEU A 104 -12.71 0.27 4.62
N VAL A 105 -12.30 -0.84 5.23
CA VAL A 105 -12.89 -2.17 4.93
C VAL A 105 -14.35 -2.23 5.37
N VAL A 106 -14.69 -1.59 6.49
CA VAL A 106 -16.08 -1.48 6.97
C VAL A 106 -16.90 -0.60 6.04
N ARG A 107 -16.37 0.56 5.65
CA ARG A 107 -17.03 1.46 4.69
C ARG A 107 -17.33 0.78 3.35
N VAL A 108 -16.40 -0.05 2.85
CA VAL A 108 -16.64 -0.88 1.65
C VAL A 108 -17.81 -1.83 1.87
N LEU A 109 -17.82 -2.56 2.98
CA LEU A 109 -18.90 -3.49 3.29
C LEU A 109 -20.27 -2.79 3.35
N GLU A 110 -20.34 -1.67 4.05
CA GLU A 110 -21.56 -0.88 4.20
C GLU A 110 -22.05 -0.36 2.84
N THR A 111 -21.17 0.24 2.04
CA THR A 111 -21.51 0.73 0.69
C THR A 111 -22.01 -0.38 -0.24
N LEU A 112 -21.38 -1.56 -0.18
CA LEU A 112 -21.81 -2.68 -1.00
C LEU A 112 -23.14 -3.28 -0.51
N ARG A 113 -23.40 -3.30 0.79
CA ARG A 113 -24.68 -3.73 1.34
C ARG A 113 -25.84 -2.80 0.99
N GLU A 114 -25.61 -1.51 0.93
CA GLU A 114 -26.62 -0.55 0.45
C GLU A 114 -27.00 -0.84 -1.01
N THR A 115 -26.02 -1.26 -1.83
CA THR A 115 -26.24 -1.59 -3.24
C THR A 115 -26.80 -3.01 -3.42
N TYR A 116 -26.35 -3.96 -2.61
CA TYR A 116 -26.65 -5.42 -2.71
C TYR A 116 -27.21 -5.97 -1.38
N PRO A 117 -28.36 -5.48 -0.90
CA PRO A 117 -28.83 -5.72 0.47
C PRO A 117 -29.14 -7.18 0.80
N GLN A 118 -29.44 -8.00 -0.22
CA GLN A 118 -29.80 -9.42 -0.03
C GLN A 118 -28.66 -10.39 -0.35
N GLN A 119 -27.56 -9.90 -0.94
CA GLN A 119 -26.49 -10.78 -1.43
C GLN A 119 -25.36 -10.94 -0.40
N ILE A 120 -25.13 -9.94 0.44
CA ILE A 120 -24.06 -9.97 1.42
C ILE A 120 -24.62 -10.25 2.82
N PRO A 121 -24.49 -11.50 3.32
CA PRO A 121 -24.96 -11.89 4.66
C PRO A 121 -24.10 -11.22 5.76
N PRO A 122 -24.45 -11.40 7.05
CA PRO A 122 -23.57 -11.04 8.15
C PRO A 122 -22.19 -11.71 8.01
N VAL A 123 -21.12 -10.97 8.31
CA VAL A 123 -19.73 -11.42 8.13
C VAL A 123 -18.86 -11.14 9.34
N GLU A 124 -17.85 -11.97 9.55
CA GLU A 124 -16.68 -11.65 10.35
C GLU A 124 -15.55 -11.24 9.42
N ILE A 125 -14.91 -10.10 9.75
CA ILE A 125 -13.76 -9.55 9.02
C ILE A 125 -12.54 -9.72 9.90
N TRP A 126 -11.51 -10.39 9.39
CA TRP A 126 -10.24 -10.60 10.07
C TRP A 126 -9.16 -9.82 9.34
N LEU A 127 -8.66 -8.75 9.96
CA LEU A 127 -7.66 -7.86 9.39
C LEU A 127 -6.39 -7.89 10.23
N HIS A 128 -5.29 -8.40 9.66
CA HIS A 128 -3.99 -8.39 10.29
C HIS A 128 -3.08 -7.37 9.63
N LYS A 129 -2.76 -6.29 10.34
CA LYS A 129 -2.00 -5.15 9.85
C LYS A 129 -0.49 -5.38 9.98
N ARG A 130 0.20 -5.23 8.87
CA ARG A 130 1.65 -5.22 8.74
C ARG A 130 2.17 -3.96 8.04
N ILE A 131 1.33 -3.28 7.27
CA ILE A 131 1.64 -2.02 6.61
C ILE A 131 1.38 -0.89 7.61
N PRO A 132 2.41 -0.11 8.00
CA PRO A 132 2.24 0.99 8.94
C PRO A 132 1.26 2.04 8.43
N ALA A 133 0.37 2.52 9.28
CA ALA A 133 -0.53 3.61 8.98
C ALA A 133 0.21 4.96 8.91
N GLY A 134 -0.32 5.93 8.16
CA GLY A 134 0.23 7.28 8.06
C GLY A 134 1.67 7.31 7.52
N ALA A 135 2.02 6.35 6.66
CA ALA A 135 3.38 6.17 6.16
C ALA A 135 3.56 6.57 4.68
N GLY A 136 2.50 7.01 3.99
CA GLY A 136 2.54 7.23 2.55
C GLY A 136 2.52 5.92 1.72
N LEU A 137 2.26 4.77 2.35
CA LEU A 137 2.32 3.43 1.74
C LEU A 137 0.96 2.92 1.24
N GLY A 138 -0.13 3.62 1.49
CA GLY A 138 -1.46 3.30 0.97
C GLY A 138 -2.14 2.06 1.59
N GLY A 139 -1.71 1.60 2.80
CA GLY A 139 -2.21 0.36 3.40
C GLY A 139 -3.73 0.31 3.54
N GLY A 140 -4.36 1.34 4.11
CA GLY A 140 -5.83 1.37 4.26
C GLY A 140 -6.58 1.41 2.93
N SER A 141 -6.04 2.11 1.92
CA SER A 141 -6.60 2.14 0.56
C SER A 141 -6.48 0.77 -0.12
N SER A 142 -5.39 0.06 0.13
CA SER A 142 -5.19 -1.32 -0.33
C SER A 142 -6.19 -2.27 0.32
N ASP A 143 -6.34 -2.21 1.65
CA ASP A 143 -7.32 -3.02 2.38
C ASP A 143 -8.73 -2.83 1.80
N ALA A 144 -9.12 -1.58 1.52
CA ALA A 144 -10.41 -1.25 0.91
C ALA A 144 -10.59 -1.88 -0.48
N ALA A 145 -9.59 -1.75 -1.34
CA ALA A 145 -9.66 -2.29 -2.70
C ALA A 145 -9.75 -3.82 -2.69
N PHE A 146 -8.93 -4.47 -1.88
CA PHE A 146 -8.96 -5.91 -1.74
C PHE A 146 -10.25 -6.40 -1.09
N MET A 147 -10.81 -5.66 -0.11
CA MET A 147 -12.12 -5.94 0.48
C MET A 147 -13.22 -5.91 -0.59
N MET A 148 -13.22 -4.89 -1.46
CA MET A 148 -14.21 -4.75 -2.52
C MET A 148 -14.14 -5.91 -3.51
N ARG A 149 -12.94 -6.27 -3.97
CA ARG A 149 -12.73 -7.42 -4.87
C ARG A 149 -13.11 -8.74 -4.20
N LEU A 150 -12.75 -8.92 -2.92
CA LEU A 150 -13.05 -10.10 -2.15
C LEU A 150 -14.57 -10.30 -2.06
N LEU A 151 -15.32 -9.27 -1.65
CA LEU A 151 -16.77 -9.33 -1.53
C LEU A 151 -17.44 -9.54 -2.90
N ASN A 152 -16.94 -8.86 -3.96
CA ASN A 152 -17.42 -9.07 -5.32
C ASN A 152 -17.31 -10.53 -5.75
N THR A 153 -16.17 -11.16 -5.50
CA THR A 153 -15.91 -12.55 -5.88
C THR A 153 -16.65 -13.54 -4.98
N GLN A 154 -16.62 -13.32 -3.65
CA GLN A 154 -17.20 -14.24 -2.69
C GLN A 154 -18.72 -14.33 -2.79
N TYR A 155 -19.38 -13.22 -3.10
CA TYR A 155 -20.84 -13.11 -3.17
C TYR A 155 -21.39 -12.93 -4.59
N ASP A 156 -20.54 -13.07 -5.61
CA ASP A 156 -20.91 -13.00 -7.03
C ASP A 156 -21.72 -11.74 -7.37
N LEU A 157 -21.19 -10.56 -6.97
CA LEU A 157 -21.89 -9.28 -7.13
C LEU A 157 -21.90 -8.77 -8.58
N GLY A 158 -21.15 -9.38 -9.48
CA GLY A 158 -21.14 -9.10 -10.92
C GLY A 158 -20.50 -7.76 -11.31
N MET A 159 -19.71 -7.11 -10.42
CA MET A 159 -19.01 -5.87 -10.75
C MET A 159 -17.80 -6.17 -11.65
N ASN A 160 -17.64 -5.38 -12.71
CA ASN A 160 -16.42 -5.37 -13.54
C ASN A 160 -15.34 -4.44 -12.94
N ASP A 161 -14.15 -4.39 -13.55
CA ASP A 161 -13.04 -3.58 -13.06
C ASP A 161 -13.37 -2.08 -13.04
N GLU A 162 -14.08 -1.56 -14.04
CA GLU A 162 -14.48 -0.17 -14.12
C GLU A 162 -15.46 0.21 -13.00
N ASP A 163 -16.43 -0.66 -12.69
CA ASP A 163 -17.37 -0.46 -11.57
C ASP A 163 -16.64 -0.42 -10.24
N ILE A 164 -15.67 -1.33 -10.05
CA ILE A 164 -14.83 -1.39 -8.85
C ILE A 164 -14.00 -0.12 -8.72
N GLU A 165 -13.28 0.29 -9.76
CA GLU A 165 -12.43 1.47 -9.76
C GLU A 165 -13.23 2.75 -9.50
N TYR A 166 -14.39 2.90 -10.12
CA TYR A 166 -15.31 4.04 -9.88
C TYR A 166 -15.73 4.14 -8.41
N ARG A 167 -16.08 3.01 -7.77
CA ARG A 167 -16.47 2.98 -6.36
C ARG A 167 -15.28 3.25 -5.44
N LEU A 168 -14.12 2.70 -5.76
CA LEU A 168 -12.89 2.87 -4.99
C LEU A 168 -12.41 4.33 -5.01
N ALA A 169 -12.46 5.02 -6.15
CA ALA A 169 -12.08 6.42 -6.28
C ALA A 169 -12.89 7.35 -5.33
N ARG A 170 -14.12 6.97 -4.99
CA ARG A 170 -14.98 7.71 -4.04
C ARG A 170 -14.62 7.47 -2.56
N LEU A 171 -13.87 6.41 -2.27
CA LEU A 171 -13.40 6.09 -0.92
C LEU A 171 -12.08 6.79 -0.60
N GLY A 172 -11.22 6.97 -1.61
CA GLY A 172 -9.94 7.64 -1.48
C GLY A 172 -9.16 7.62 -2.79
N ALA A 173 -8.34 8.65 -3.03
CA ALA A 173 -7.60 8.83 -4.29
C ALA A 173 -6.71 7.64 -4.66
N ASP A 174 -6.02 7.04 -3.67
CA ASP A 174 -5.13 5.91 -3.90
C ASP A 174 -5.87 4.56 -4.05
N CYS A 175 -7.18 4.48 -3.72
CA CYS A 175 -7.88 3.18 -3.65
C CYS A 175 -7.97 2.49 -5.01
N ALA A 176 -8.25 3.23 -6.09
CA ALA A 176 -8.42 2.67 -7.44
C ALA A 176 -7.14 2.00 -7.95
N PHE A 177 -5.95 2.49 -7.57
CA PHE A 177 -4.67 1.87 -7.92
C PHE A 177 -4.59 0.40 -7.47
N PHE A 178 -5.10 0.09 -6.29
CA PHE A 178 -5.00 -1.24 -5.72
C PHE A 178 -5.96 -2.26 -6.32
N ASN A 179 -6.88 -1.83 -7.21
CA ASN A 179 -7.67 -2.78 -7.98
C ASN A 179 -6.78 -3.62 -8.91
N ARG A 180 -5.81 -2.99 -9.57
CA ARG A 180 -4.91 -3.66 -10.51
C ARG A 180 -3.53 -4.00 -9.94
N CYS A 181 -3.06 -3.29 -8.91
CA CYS A 181 -1.72 -3.46 -8.29
C CYS A 181 -0.60 -3.53 -9.31
N LYS A 182 -0.63 -2.69 -10.35
CA LYS A 182 0.41 -2.59 -11.39
C LYS A 182 0.96 -1.17 -11.45
N PRO A 183 2.24 -0.97 -11.84
CA PRO A 183 2.80 0.37 -11.94
C PRO A 183 1.90 1.28 -12.78
N ALA A 184 1.54 2.43 -12.23
CA ALA A 184 0.65 3.38 -12.88
C ALA A 184 1.08 4.82 -12.61
N PHE A 185 1.10 5.64 -13.65
CA PHE A 185 1.27 7.07 -13.54
C PHE A 185 -0.06 7.69 -13.15
N ALA A 186 -0.06 8.42 -12.04
CA ALA A 186 -1.24 9.02 -11.46
C ALA A 186 -1.19 10.54 -11.64
N THR A 187 -2.31 11.11 -12.09
CA THR A 187 -2.54 12.55 -12.23
C THR A 187 -3.84 12.96 -11.54
N GLY A 188 -4.27 14.21 -11.70
CA GLY A 188 -5.39 14.74 -10.94
C GLY A 188 -5.05 14.83 -9.46
N ILE A 189 -5.94 14.39 -8.59
CA ILE A 189 -5.67 14.28 -7.14
C ILE A 189 -4.95 12.95 -6.77
N GLY A 190 -4.48 12.18 -7.78
CA GLY A 190 -3.92 10.84 -7.67
C GLY A 190 -4.89 9.75 -8.14
N ASP A 191 -6.02 10.13 -8.71
CA ASP A 191 -7.15 9.29 -9.08
C ASP A 191 -7.22 8.94 -10.58
N LEU A 192 -6.52 9.69 -11.44
CA LEU A 192 -6.44 9.42 -12.87
C LEU A 192 -5.20 8.57 -13.17
N LEU A 193 -5.40 7.27 -13.43
CA LEU A 193 -4.35 6.27 -13.50
C LEU A 193 -4.08 5.84 -14.96
N ILE A 194 -2.83 5.93 -15.38
CA ILE A 194 -2.34 5.44 -16.68
C ILE A 194 -1.35 4.31 -16.41
N PRO A 195 -1.61 3.07 -16.85
CA PRO A 195 -0.67 1.97 -16.69
C PRO A 195 0.68 2.27 -17.33
N VAL A 196 1.77 1.94 -16.64
CA VAL A 196 3.15 2.17 -17.11
C VAL A 196 3.94 0.87 -17.05
N ASN A 197 4.66 0.58 -18.12
CA ASN A 197 5.58 -0.55 -18.13
C ASN A 197 6.92 -0.15 -17.49
N LEU A 198 6.96 -0.20 -16.14
CA LEU A 198 8.17 0.02 -15.35
C LEU A 198 8.44 -1.19 -14.48
N SER A 199 9.65 -1.71 -14.50
CA SER A 199 10.05 -2.84 -13.67
C SER A 199 11.25 -2.48 -12.80
N LEU A 200 11.12 -2.66 -11.51
CA LEU A 200 12.22 -2.62 -10.53
C LEU A 200 12.64 -4.04 -10.11
N ALA A 201 12.33 -5.05 -10.91
CA ALA A 201 12.77 -6.42 -10.63
C ALA A 201 14.30 -6.52 -10.54
N GLY A 202 14.78 -7.22 -9.51
CA GLY A 202 16.21 -7.35 -9.23
C GLY A 202 16.75 -6.34 -8.22
N TRP A 203 16.10 -5.19 -8.01
CA TRP A 203 16.49 -4.22 -7.01
C TRP A 203 16.16 -4.71 -5.59
N ASN A 204 17.03 -4.40 -4.64
CA ASN A 204 16.76 -4.57 -3.22
C ASN A 204 16.13 -3.27 -2.69
N LEU A 205 14.91 -3.39 -2.17
CA LEU A 205 14.13 -2.30 -1.61
C LEU A 205 14.20 -2.34 -0.09
N VAL A 206 14.49 -1.20 0.51
CA VAL A 206 14.39 -0.96 1.94
C VAL A 206 13.32 0.11 2.18
N LEU A 207 12.41 -0.15 3.13
CA LEU A 207 11.47 0.84 3.66
C LEU A 207 11.86 1.14 5.12
N VAL A 208 11.96 2.41 5.47
CA VAL A 208 12.21 2.87 6.84
C VAL A 208 11.14 3.88 7.22
N LYS A 209 10.32 3.56 8.23
CA LYS A 209 9.29 4.48 8.74
C LYS A 209 9.57 4.79 10.21
N PRO A 210 9.95 6.04 10.55
CA PRO A 210 10.09 6.48 11.94
C PRO A 210 8.73 6.55 12.63
N ASP A 211 8.72 6.58 13.95
CA ASP A 211 7.49 6.84 14.71
C ASP A 211 7.13 8.35 14.67
N ILE A 212 6.82 8.80 13.46
CA ILE A 212 6.40 10.17 13.14
C ILE A 212 5.16 10.06 12.24
N HIS A 213 4.12 10.80 12.57
CA HIS A 213 2.95 10.96 11.73
C HIS A 213 3.00 12.32 11.02
N VAL A 214 2.92 12.32 9.70
CA VAL A 214 2.78 13.53 8.87
C VAL A 214 1.41 13.50 8.25
N SER A 215 0.53 14.45 8.61
CA SER A 215 -0.78 14.50 7.98
C SER A 215 -0.65 15.00 6.53
N THR A 216 -1.40 14.38 5.62
CA THR A 216 -1.42 14.79 4.21
C THR A 216 -1.84 16.26 4.07
N ARG A 217 -2.78 16.73 4.88
CA ARG A 217 -3.21 18.13 4.92
C ARG A 217 -2.06 19.07 5.29
N GLU A 218 -1.28 18.70 6.30
CA GLU A 218 -0.11 19.47 6.72
C GLU A 218 0.93 19.54 5.59
N ALA A 219 1.28 18.39 4.99
CA ALA A 219 2.22 18.33 3.89
C ALA A 219 1.80 19.26 2.72
N PHE A 220 0.55 19.22 2.31
CA PHE A 220 0.02 20.11 1.25
C PHE A 220 0.00 21.60 1.65
N SER A 221 -0.24 21.93 2.92
CA SER A 221 -0.29 23.33 3.37
C SER A 221 1.05 24.06 3.24
N MET A 222 2.14 23.33 3.16
CA MET A 222 3.52 23.84 3.10
C MET A 222 4.06 23.89 1.65
N ILE A 223 3.26 23.47 0.65
CA ILE A 223 3.69 23.39 -0.75
C ILE A 223 3.31 24.65 -1.53
N VAL A 224 4.27 25.11 -2.33
CA VAL A 224 4.00 26.04 -3.43
C VAL A 224 4.03 25.22 -4.71
N PRO A 225 2.86 25.02 -5.37
CA PRO A 225 2.79 24.23 -6.59
C PRO A 225 3.66 24.80 -7.69
N GLN A 226 4.40 23.96 -8.38
CA GLN A 226 5.24 24.33 -9.53
C GLN A 226 5.13 23.27 -10.61
N ARG A 227 4.99 23.68 -11.87
CA ARG A 227 5.19 22.76 -12.97
C ARG A 227 6.64 22.30 -12.98
N ALA A 228 6.84 20.98 -13.13
CA ALA A 228 8.19 20.44 -13.27
C ALA A 228 8.83 20.91 -14.59
N ASP A 229 10.11 21.30 -14.53
CA ASP A 229 10.89 21.63 -15.73
C ASP A 229 11.09 20.42 -16.65
N HIS A 230 11.03 19.23 -16.08
CA HIS A 230 11.12 17.94 -16.80
C HIS A 230 9.94 17.04 -16.43
N PRO A 231 9.31 16.38 -17.43
CA PRO A 231 8.23 15.44 -17.18
C PRO A 231 8.70 14.28 -16.29
N LEU A 232 8.03 14.07 -15.16
CA LEU A 232 8.37 13.02 -14.20
C LEU A 232 8.39 11.64 -14.87
N LEU A 233 7.42 11.38 -15.76
CA LEU A 233 7.32 10.09 -16.45
C LEU A 233 8.53 9.81 -17.34
N GLU A 234 9.07 10.81 -18.01
CA GLU A 234 10.28 10.65 -18.84
C GLU A 234 11.51 10.38 -17.97
N ALA A 235 11.64 11.08 -16.82
CA ALA A 235 12.73 10.84 -15.89
C ALA A 235 12.71 9.40 -15.36
N LEU A 236 11.53 8.86 -15.05
CA LEU A 236 11.35 7.50 -14.54
C LEU A 236 11.61 6.40 -15.59
N GLN A 237 11.59 6.73 -16.88
CA GLN A 237 11.98 5.79 -17.95
C GLN A 237 13.49 5.66 -18.13
N ARG A 238 14.27 6.56 -17.51
CA ARG A 238 15.74 6.48 -17.51
C ARG A 238 16.23 5.49 -16.45
N PRO A 239 17.50 5.03 -16.54
CA PRO A 239 18.10 4.17 -15.53
C PRO A 239 17.96 4.74 -14.11
N VAL A 240 17.72 3.86 -13.13
CA VAL A 240 17.52 4.23 -11.70
C VAL A 240 18.69 5.06 -11.15
N GLU A 241 19.91 4.83 -11.65
CA GLU A 241 21.13 5.55 -11.31
C GLU A 241 21.04 7.06 -11.58
N THR A 242 20.16 7.47 -12.48
CA THR A 242 19.95 8.90 -12.81
C THR A 242 18.86 9.56 -11.94
N TRP A 243 18.08 8.76 -11.20
CA TRP A 243 16.91 9.27 -10.48
C TRP A 243 17.25 10.18 -9.30
N ARG A 244 18.42 10.02 -8.72
CA ARG A 244 18.87 10.88 -7.61
C ARG A 244 18.82 12.36 -7.96
N GLU A 245 19.07 12.73 -9.21
CA GLU A 245 19.11 14.10 -9.70
C GLU A 245 17.84 14.53 -10.41
N THR A 246 17.06 13.56 -10.94
CA THR A 246 15.95 13.85 -11.85
C THR A 246 14.57 13.53 -11.28
N VAL A 247 14.48 12.67 -10.27
CA VAL A 247 13.22 12.25 -9.65
C VAL A 247 13.18 12.72 -8.21
N SER A 248 12.23 13.56 -7.86
CA SER A 248 12.07 14.08 -6.50
C SER A 248 10.64 14.04 -6.03
N ASN A 249 10.44 14.08 -4.71
CA ASN A 249 9.15 14.26 -4.07
C ASN A 249 9.07 15.69 -3.51
N ASP A 250 8.12 16.47 -4.01
CA ASP A 250 8.01 17.88 -3.65
C ASP A 250 7.69 18.10 -2.16
N PHE A 251 7.06 17.14 -1.49
CA PHE A 251 6.83 17.22 -0.05
C PHE A 251 8.12 17.17 0.77
N GLU A 252 9.19 16.55 0.26
CA GLU A 252 10.43 16.40 1.02
C GLU A 252 10.97 17.75 1.50
N LYS A 253 10.91 18.78 0.66
CA LYS A 253 11.44 20.10 0.98
C LYS A 253 10.85 20.68 2.26
N SER A 254 9.55 20.57 2.42
CA SER A 254 8.82 21.11 3.57
C SER A 254 8.80 20.12 4.75
N VAL A 255 8.53 18.86 4.49
CA VAL A 255 8.48 17.83 5.54
C VAL A 255 9.84 17.67 6.22
N PHE A 256 10.93 17.68 5.48
CA PHE A 256 12.28 17.55 6.06
C PHE A 256 12.68 18.73 6.94
N LEU A 257 12.17 19.93 6.62
CA LEU A 257 12.39 21.10 7.45
C LEU A 257 11.71 20.98 8.82
N HIS A 258 10.47 20.44 8.83
CA HIS A 258 9.69 20.28 10.06
C HIS A 258 10.02 18.99 10.81
N TYR A 259 10.46 17.97 10.11
CA TYR A 259 10.78 16.64 10.64
C TYR A 259 12.19 16.19 10.23
N PRO A 260 13.27 16.79 10.81
CA PRO A 260 14.66 16.51 10.41
C PRO A 260 15.06 15.04 10.53
N LYS A 261 14.40 14.27 11.41
CA LYS A 261 14.64 12.81 11.54
C LYS A 261 14.34 12.08 10.23
N ILE A 262 13.31 12.50 9.47
CA ILE A 262 12.97 11.88 8.17
C ILE A 262 14.07 12.19 7.13
N ALA A 263 14.58 13.43 7.12
CA ALA A 263 15.71 13.81 6.27
C ALA A 263 16.97 13.00 6.60
N ALA A 264 17.27 12.84 7.90
CA ALA A 264 18.41 12.05 8.37
C ALA A 264 18.33 10.59 7.91
N ILE A 265 17.12 9.96 7.95
CA ILE A 265 16.93 8.60 7.43
C ILE A 265 17.31 8.53 5.94
N LYS A 266 16.85 9.49 5.12
CA LYS A 266 17.21 9.52 3.70
C LYS A 266 18.71 9.68 3.47
N ALA A 267 19.36 10.55 4.23
CA ALA A 267 20.81 10.75 4.16
C ALA A 267 21.56 9.46 4.53
N THR A 268 21.21 8.84 5.66
CA THR A 268 21.81 7.58 6.10
C THR A 268 21.65 6.47 5.05
N LEU A 269 20.48 6.35 4.40
CA LEU A 269 20.28 5.37 3.34
C LEU A 269 21.21 5.61 2.14
N TYR A 270 21.47 6.88 1.78
CA TYR A 270 22.48 7.20 0.76
C TYR A 270 23.90 6.88 1.23
N ASP A 271 24.26 7.17 2.49
CA ASP A 271 25.58 6.83 3.06
C ASP A 271 25.79 5.30 3.10
N MET A 272 24.72 4.51 3.21
CA MET A 272 24.75 3.05 3.08
C MET A 272 24.92 2.57 1.63
N GLY A 273 24.96 3.47 0.65
CA GLY A 273 25.13 3.14 -0.77
C GLY A 273 23.82 2.96 -1.56
N ALA A 274 22.71 3.55 -1.10
CA ALA A 274 21.51 3.58 -1.91
C ALA A 274 21.75 4.28 -3.25
N VAL A 275 21.31 3.67 -4.32
CA VAL A 275 21.34 4.26 -5.66
C VAL A 275 20.28 5.36 -5.77
N TYR A 276 19.12 5.11 -5.18
CA TYR A 276 18.05 6.08 -5.08
C TYR A 276 17.31 5.94 -3.75
N ALA A 277 16.99 7.06 -3.12
CA ALA A 277 16.15 7.11 -1.92
C ALA A 277 15.20 8.30 -1.97
N SER A 278 13.95 8.10 -1.54
CA SER A 278 12.94 9.15 -1.49
C SER A 278 11.86 8.85 -0.45
N MET A 279 11.15 9.88 -0.04
CA MET A 279 9.97 9.73 0.81
C MET A 279 8.78 9.28 -0.04
N SER A 280 7.96 8.37 0.48
CA SER A 280 6.74 7.92 -0.18
C SER A 280 5.56 8.81 0.19
N GLY A 281 4.87 9.37 -0.81
CA GLY A 281 3.72 10.25 -0.60
C GLY A 281 4.05 11.45 0.29
N SER A 282 3.17 11.78 1.21
CA SER A 282 3.38 12.81 2.25
C SER A 282 4.28 12.35 3.40
N GLY A 283 4.79 11.13 3.35
CA GLY A 283 5.62 10.52 4.40
C GLY A 283 4.78 9.78 5.44
N SER A 284 5.41 9.37 6.51
CA SER A 284 6.81 9.57 6.92
C SER A 284 7.77 8.49 6.41
N CYS A 285 7.30 7.47 5.65
CA CYS A 285 8.17 6.40 5.17
C CYS A 285 9.14 6.91 4.11
N VAL A 286 10.42 6.59 4.29
CA VAL A 286 11.47 6.74 3.28
C VAL A 286 11.80 5.36 2.72
N TYR A 287 11.90 5.25 1.41
CA TYR A 287 12.35 4.04 0.75
C TYR A 287 13.67 4.26 0.02
N ALA A 288 14.41 3.17 -0.16
CA ALA A 288 15.65 3.19 -0.91
C ALA A 288 15.81 1.94 -1.79
N LEU A 289 16.48 2.13 -2.92
CA LEU A 289 16.82 1.08 -3.88
C LEU A 289 18.33 0.85 -3.87
N PHE A 290 18.72 -0.42 -3.74
CA PHE A 290 20.10 -0.85 -3.71
C PHE A 290 20.34 -1.95 -4.76
N HIS A 291 21.55 -2.02 -5.31
CA HIS A 291 21.95 -3.15 -6.13
C HIS A 291 22.10 -4.41 -5.29
N ASP A 292 22.78 -4.29 -4.14
CA ASP A 292 23.03 -5.40 -3.24
C ASP A 292 22.15 -5.33 -1.99
N ARG A 293 21.94 -6.49 -1.35
CA ARG A 293 21.24 -6.55 -0.07
C ARG A 293 22.06 -5.82 1.00
N GLN A 294 21.42 -4.97 1.75
CA GLN A 294 22.02 -4.28 2.89
C GLN A 294 21.91 -5.17 4.14
N PRO A 295 23.01 -5.53 4.80
CA PRO A 295 22.95 -6.19 6.08
C PRO A 295 22.56 -5.20 7.20
N GLU A 296 21.89 -5.70 8.23
CA GLU A 296 21.70 -5.02 9.51
C GLU A 296 20.96 -3.67 9.47
N VAL A 297 20.12 -3.45 8.44
CA VAL A 297 19.34 -2.19 8.33
C VAL A 297 18.52 -1.93 9.59
N LYS A 298 17.95 -2.98 10.20
CA LYS A 298 17.18 -2.86 11.44
C LYS A 298 18.01 -2.34 12.61
N ASP A 299 19.29 -2.68 12.68
CA ASP A 299 20.19 -2.25 13.75
C ASP A 299 20.60 -0.78 13.57
N ILE A 300 20.66 -0.30 12.32
CA ILE A 300 20.91 1.11 12.01
C ILE A 300 19.71 1.99 12.36
N PHE A 301 18.48 1.43 12.22
CA PHE A 301 17.22 2.13 12.49
C PHE A 301 16.40 1.41 13.59
N PRO A 302 16.91 1.25 14.83
CA PRO A 302 16.26 0.42 15.87
C PRO A 302 14.85 0.92 16.23
N ASP A 303 14.64 2.23 16.24
CA ASP A 303 13.36 2.89 16.61
C ASP A 303 12.42 3.10 15.42
N CYS A 304 12.69 2.44 14.29
CA CYS A 304 11.88 2.56 13.10
C CYS A 304 11.26 1.22 12.71
N PHE A 305 10.12 1.28 12.04
CA PHE A 305 9.68 0.15 11.24
C PHE A 305 10.63 0.01 10.05
N VAL A 306 11.16 -1.20 9.85
CA VAL A 306 12.04 -1.52 8.72
C VAL A 306 11.46 -2.73 7.99
N TYR A 307 11.41 -2.63 6.66
CA TYR A 307 11.07 -3.75 5.79
C TYR A 307 12.05 -3.81 4.63
N GLU A 308 12.54 -5.00 4.36
CA GLU A 308 13.50 -5.27 3.29
C GLU A 308 12.97 -6.36 2.38
N THR A 309 13.14 -6.17 1.09
CA THR A 309 12.77 -7.18 0.09
C THR A 309 13.57 -7.02 -1.20
N ARG A 310 13.77 -8.11 -1.92
CA ARG A 310 14.20 -8.06 -3.31
C ARG A 310 12.96 -8.04 -4.21
N LEU A 311 12.84 -6.99 -5.00
CA LEU A 311 11.73 -6.84 -5.92
C LEU A 311 11.80 -7.89 -7.04
N ARG A 312 10.65 -8.45 -7.36
CA ARG A 312 10.50 -9.47 -8.42
C ARG A 312 9.66 -8.90 -9.55
N ILE A 313 9.63 -9.59 -10.67
CA ILE A 313 8.71 -9.29 -11.76
C ILE A 313 7.29 -9.36 -11.20
N LEU A 314 6.53 -8.30 -11.42
CA LEU A 314 5.11 -8.27 -11.01
C LEU A 314 4.29 -9.20 -11.91
N PRO A 315 3.33 -9.94 -11.36
CA PRO A 315 2.49 -10.86 -12.13
C PRO A 315 1.57 -10.15 -13.13
#